data_6877c8160124bebe9d244f880abbf6aa
#
_entry.id   6877c8160124bebe9d244f880abbf6aa
#
_cell.length_a   1.000
_cell.length_b   1.000
_cell.length_c   1.000
_cell.angle_alpha   90.00
_cell.angle_beta   90.00
_cell.angle_gamma   90.00
#
_symmetry.space_group_name_H-M   'P 1'
#
loop_
_entity.id
_entity.type
_entity.pdbx_description
1 polymer ?
#
loop_
_entity_poly.entity_id
_entity_poly.type
_entity_poly.pdbx_seq_one_letter_code
_entity_poly.pdbx_strand_id
1 'polypeptide(L)'
;LITQLFGEKMFISNATGCSSIWGGTASISPYTTNKESGFGPAWINSLFEDNAEHGLGMYLGQQATRSRLADLTRELIAKDWAVPALKEAGQKWLDTMEDSAANGEATKAYIAALESSICTVDELLANPKAEIHAFGEELKAKGETLCQCDACKLAAEILADKEFLSKKSMWIFGGDGWAYDIGFGGLDHVLASGNDVNVFVFDTEVYSNTGGQASKASN
;
A
#
# COMPACT_ATOMS: atom_id res chain seq x y z
N LEU A 1 0.51 10.75 -18.00
CA LEU A 1 -0.38 9.70 -18.51
C LEU A 1 -0.43 8.50 -17.56
N ILE A 2 0.72 7.88 -17.22
CA ILE A 2 0.78 6.68 -16.33
C ILE A 2 0.13 6.98 -14.99
N THR A 3 0.49 8.08 -14.34
CA THR A 3 -0.09 8.49 -13.05
C THR A 3 -1.57 8.86 -13.14
N GLN A 4 -2.08 9.22 -14.32
CA GLN A 4 -3.51 9.42 -14.54
C GLN A 4 -4.29 8.10 -14.66
N LEU A 5 -3.62 7.04 -15.15
CA LEU A 5 -4.24 5.72 -15.34
C LEU A 5 -4.23 4.90 -14.04
N PHE A 6 -3.13 4.94 -13.29
CA PHE A 6 -2.91 4.08 -12.13
C PHE A 6 -2.93 4.81 -10.80
N GLY A 7 -2.73 6.12 -10.82
CA GLY A 7 -2.81 7.11 -9.76
C GLY A 7 -2.67 6.60 -8.33
N GLU A 8 -3.78 6.53 -7.63
CA GLU A 8 -3.86 6.13 -6.23
C GLU A 8 -3.49 4.66 -5.92
N LYS A 9 -3.28 3.85 -6.97
CA LYS A 9 -2.81 2.46 -6.84
C LYS A 9 -1.32 2.30 -7.10
N MET A 10 -0.58 3.41 -7.19
CA MET A 10 0.87 3.38 -7.47
C MET A 10 1.70 3.67 -6.23
N PHE A 11 2.77 2.88 -6.07
CA PHE A 11 3.95 3.29 -5.33
C PHE A 11 5.09 3.54 -6.31
N ILE A 12 5.79 4.65 -6.16
CA ILE A 12 6.84 5.07 -7.09
C ILE A 12 8.15 5.27 -6.32
N SER A 13 9.17 4.52 -6.70
CA SER A 13 10.56 4.82 -6.38
C SER A 13 11.16 5.57 -7.55
N ASN A 14 11.57 6.82 -7.32
CA ASN A 14 12.08 7.70 -8.37
C ASN A 14 13.56 7.95 -8.19
N ALA A 15 14.37 7.65 -9.20
CA ALA A 15 15.79 7.95 -9.18
C ALA A 15 15.99 9.47 -9.22
N THR A 16 16.59 10.04 -8.18
CA THR A 16 17.00 11.45 -8.17
C THR A 16 18.01 11.68 -9.28
N GLY A 17 17.80 12.65 -10.14
CA GLY A 17 18.69 12.93 -11.27
C GLY A 17 17.94 13.52 -12.45
N CYS A 18 17.96 12.87 -13.61
CA CYS A 18 17.28 13.34 -14.82
C CYS A 18 15.78 13.58 -14.60
N SER A 19 15.10 12.69 -13.90
CA SER A 19 13.69 12.84 -13.60
C SER A 19 13.37 14.05 -12.71
N SER A 20 14.31 14.50 -11.89
CA SER A 20 14.17 15.71 -11.08
C SER A 20 14.37 17.00 -11.90
N ILE A 21 15.03 16.94 -13.04
CA ILE A 21 15.26 18.09 -13.92
C ILE A 21 14.03 18.38 -14.78
N TRP A 22 13.56 17.41 -15.56
CA TRP A 22 12.39 17.62 -16.42
C TRP A 22 11.07 17.38 -15.70
N GLY A 23 11.02 16.60 -14.60
CA GLY A 23 9.86 16.44 -13.74
C GLY A 23 9.70 17.54 -12.70
N GLY A 24 10.70 18.39 -12.53
CA GLY A 24 10.72 19.48 -11.57
C GLY A 24 11.10 19.06 -10.15
N THR A 25 11.20 20.05 -9.28
CA THR A 25 11.45 19.82 -7.85
C THR A 25 10.23 19.20 -7.16
N ALA A 26 10.39 18.71 -5.94
CA ALA A 26 9.28 18.15 -5.14
C ALA A 26 8.08 19.11 -5.01
N SER A 27 8.32 20.42 -5.00
CA SER A 27 7.26 21.45 -4.90
C SER A 27 6.42 21.60 -6.18
N ILE A 28 6.93 21.17 -7.32
CA ILE A 28 6.24 21.21 -8.62
C ILE A 28 6.16 19.82 -9.25
N SER A 29 6.25 18.78 -8.43
CA SER A 29 6.16 17.38 -8.85
C SER A 29 4.92 17.13 -9.71
N PRO A 30 5.02 16.33 -10.79
CA PRO A 30 3.89 15.90 -11.58
C PRO A 30 2.97 14.92 -10.83
N TYR A 31 3.42 14.43 -9.68
CA TYR A 31 2.66 13.51 -8.84
C TYR A 31 1.69 14.30 -7.94
N THR A 32 0.42 14.27 -8.29
CA THR A 32 -0.62 15.01 -7.58
C THR A 32 -1.80 14.12 -7.25
N THR A 33 -2.67 14.61 -6.39
CA THR A 33 -3.90 13.91 -6.01
C THR A 33 -5.01 14.10 -7.03
N ASN A 34 -5.86 13.10 -7.16
CA ASN A 34 -7.13 13.22 -7.85
C ASN A 34 -8.04 14.17 -7.05
N LYS A 35 -8.63 15.16 -7.71
CA LYS A 35 -9.48 16.16 -7.06
C LYS A 35 -10.78 15.59 -6.50
N GLU A 36 -11.26 14.49 -7.06
CA GLU A 36 -12.51 13.86 -6.63
C GLU A 36 -12.30 12.92 -5.45
N SER A 37 -11.28 12.04 -5.52
CA SER A 37 -10.99 11.07 -4.47
C SER A 37 -10.09 11.62 -3.36
N GLY A 38 -9.31 12.66 -3.61
CA GLY A 38 -8.30 13.19 -2.69
C GLY A 38 -7.03 12.33 -2.59
N PHE A 39 -6.96 11.19 -3.30
CA PHE A 39 -5.83 10.28 -3.30
C PHE A 39 -4.94 10.44 -4.54
N GLY A 40 -3.69 10.03 -4.42
CA GLY A 40 -2.72 10.05 -5.51
C GLY A 40 -1.64 8.99 -5.33
N PRO A 41 -0.63 8.96 -6.22
CA PRO A 41 0.47 8.02 -6.07
C PRO A 41 1.27 8.34 -4.81
N ALA A 42 1.65 7.31 -4.07
CA ALA A 42 2.70 7.43 -3.06
C ALA A 42 4.04 7.37 -3.78
N TRP A 43 4.93 8.35 -3.53
CA TRP A 43 6.21 8.41 -4.21
C TRP A 43 7.32 8.92 -3.29
N ILE A 44 8.53 8.49 -3.57
CA ILE A 44 9.72 8.91 -2.86
C ILE A 44 10.91 8.92 -3.82
N ASN A 45 11.82 9.87 -3.64
CA ASN A 45 13.11 9.87 -4.30
C ASN A 45 14.08 8.97 -3.53
N SER A 46 14.71 8.05 -4.25
CA SER A 46 15.88 7.30 -3.77
C SER A 46 17.16 8.07 -4.05
N LEU A 47 18.29 7.53 -3.62
CA LEU A 47 19.58 7.89 -4.20
C LEU A 47 19.62 7.45 -5.67
N PHE A 48 20.45 8.12 -6.45
CA PHE A 48 20.48 7.92 -7.90
C PHE A 48 20.91 6.50 -8.28
N GLU A 49 21.92 5.98 -7.56
CA GLU A 49 22.53 4.68 -7.84
C GLU A 49 21.72 3.47 -7.37
N ASP A 50 20.92 3.61 -6.29
CA ASP A 50 20.26 2.48 -5.60
C ASP A 50 18.75 2.42 -5.80
N ASN A 51 18.23 3.13 -6.78
CA ASN A 51 16.78 3.25 -6.99
C ASN A 51 16.08 1.91 -7.27
N ALA A 52 16.74 1.00 -7.96
CA ALA A 52 16.16 -0.31 -8.28
C ALA A 52 15.98 -1.14 -7.01
N GLU A 53 17.01 -1.20 -6.17
CA GLU A 53 17.01 -1.92 -4.90
C GLU A 53 16.02 -1.29 -3.91
N HIS A 54 15.96 0.04 -3.88
CA HIS A 54 14.97 0.76 -3.07
C HIS A 54 13.55 0.40 -3.50
N GLY A 55 13.26 0.40 -4.79
CA GLY A 55 11.96 0.01 -5.32
C GLY A 55 11.62 -1.44 -5.01
N LEU A 56 12.56 -2.35 -5.13
CA LEU A 56 12.38 -3.75 -4.74
C LEU A 56 12.10 -3.85 -3.24
N GLY A 57 12.83 -3.10 -2.40
CA GLY A 57 12.60 -3.07 -0.94
C GLY A 57 11.20 -2.59 -0.59
N MET A 58 10.69 -1.55 -1.27
CA MET A 58 9.31 -1.08 -1.11
C MET A 58 8.29 -2.15 -1.49
N TYR A 59 8.53 -2.87 -2.58
CA TYR A 59 7.67 -3.98 -3.00
C TYR A 59 7.63 -5.09 -1.95
N LEU A 60 8.80 -5.56 -1.49
CA LEU A 60 8.90 -6.61 -0.48
C LEU A 60 8.27 -6.20 0.85
N GLY A 61 8.42 -4.93 1.26
CA GLY A 61 7.76 -4.38 2.45
C GLY A 61 6.24 -4.43 2.35
N GLN A 62 5.67 -4.08 1.19
CA GLN A 62 4.24 -4.22 0.94
C GLN A 62 3.79 -5.68 1.01
N GLN A 63 4.54 -6.60 0.39
CA GLN A 63 4.22 -8.03 0.41
C GLN A 63 4.25 -8.60 1.84
N ALA A 64 5.22 -8.21 2.64
CA ALA A 64 5.30 -8.62 4.04
C ALA A 64 4.10 -8.11 4.86
N THR A 65 3.72 -6.84 4.69
CA THR A 65 2.55 -6.27 5.36
C THR A 65 1.26 -6.96 4.92
N ARG A 66 1.06 -7.17 3.62
CA ARG A 66 -0.12 -7.88 3.09
C ARG A 66 -0.19 -9.33 3.57
N SER A 67 0.95 -10.03 3.64
CA SER A 67 1.00 -11.39 4.20
C SER A 67 0.57 -11.41 5.66
N ARG A 68 1.05 -10.46 6.48
CA ARG A 68 0.62 -10.31 7.87
C ARG A 68 -0.89 -10.04 7.98
N LEU A 69 -1.43 -9.13 7.15
CA LEU A 69 -2.87 -8.85 7.12
C LEU A 69 -3.69 -10.08 6.70
N ALA A 70 -3.17 -10.90 5.80
CA ALA A 70 -3.82 -12.16 5.43
C ALA A 70 -3.84 -13.16 6.60
N ASP A 71 -2.78 -13.25 7.38
CA ASP A 71 -2.73 -14.12 8.56
C ASP A 71 -3.69 -13.63 9.65
N LEU A 72 -3.72 -12.33 9.94
CA LEU A 72 -4.70 -11.73 10.87
C LEU A 72 -6.14 -11.95 10.39
N THR A 73 -6.38 -11.84 9.08
CA THR A 73 -7.71 -12.10 8.50
C THR A 73 -8.11 -13.56 8.67
N ARG A 74 -7.21 -14.51 8.40
CA ARG A 74 -7.48 -15.95 8.65
C ARG A 74 -7.79 -16.23 10.11
N GLU A 75 -7.05 -15.62 11.03
CA GLU A 75 -7.31 -15.73 12.46
C GLU A 75 -8.69 -15.16 12.81
N LEU A 76 -9.01 -13.96 12.31
CA LEU A 76 -10.28 -13.28 12.57
C LEU A 76 -11.48 -14.08 12.11
N ILE A 77 -11.49 -14.57 10.86
CA ILE A 77 -12.62 -15.33 10.29
C ILE A 77 -12.77 -16.73 10.89
N ALA A 78 -11.73 -17.27 11.50
CA ALA A 78 -11.77 -18.56 12.21
C ALA A 78 -12.45 -18.47 13.59
N LYS A 79 -12.63 -17.26 14.15
CA LYS A 79 -13.27 -17.08 15.45
C LYS A 79 -14.78 -17.37 15.36
N ASP A 80 -15.33 -18.10 16.32
CA ASP A 80 -16.76 -18.47 16.33
C ASP A 80 -17.69 -17.26 16.41
N TRP A 81 -17.27 -16.22 17.11
CA TRP A 81 -18.03 -14.99 17.32
C TRP A 81 -17.92 -13.98 16.15
N ALA A 82 -17.05 -14.18 15.16
CA ALA A 82 -17.02 -13.33 13.97
C ALA A 82 -18.32 -13.46 13.20
N VAL A 83 -18.98 -12.33 12.94
CA VAL A 83 -20.28 -12.32 12.25
C VAL A 83 -20.18 -12.87 10.82
N PRO A 84 -21.21 -13.55 10.30
CA PRO A 84 -21.15 -14.19 8.99
C PRO A 84 -20.71 -13.26 7.85
N ALA A 85 -21.21 -12.02 7.84
CA ALA A 85 -20.85 -11.03 6.82
C ALA A 85 -19.36 -10.67 6.84
N LEU A 86 -18.73 -10.60 8.04
CA LEU A 86 -17.29 -10.36 8.17
C LEU A 86 -16.49 -11.57 7.67
N LYS A 87 -16.93 -12.79 8.00
CA LYS A 87 -16.28 -14.02 7.52
C LYS A 87 -16.31 -14.11 6.00
N GLU A 88 -17.47 -13.84 5.40
CA GLU A 88 -17.64 -13.86 3.94
C GLU A 88 -16.78 -12.80 3.25
N ALA A 89 -16.80 -11.55 3.74
CA ALA A 89 -16.02 -10.47 3.18
C ALA A 89 -14.50 -10.70 3.34
N GLY A 90 -14.06 -11.20 4.49
CA GLY A 90 -12.66 -11.53 4.74
C GLY A 90 -12.18 -12.68 3.86
N GLN A 91 -12.99 -13.74 3.70
CA GLN A 91 -12.65 -14.85 2.80
C GLN A 91 -12.56 -14.39 1.34
N LYS A 92 -13.52 -13.59 0.88
CA LYS A 92 -13.51 -13.04 -0.48
C LYS A 92 -12.27 -12.14 -0.72
N TRP A 93 -11.87 -11.37 0.28
CA TRP A 93 -10.64 -10.59 0.20
C TRP A 93 -9.40 -11.49 0.06
N LEU A 94 -9.28 -12.55 0.88
CA LEU A 94 -8.20 -13.52 0.78
C LEU A 94 -8.12 -14.19 -0.60
N ASP A 95 -9.27 -14.59 -1.15
CA ASP A 95 -9.35 -15.27 -2.45
C ASP A 95 -8.96 -14.36 -3.62
N THR A 96 -9.10 -13.04 -3.47
CA THR A 96 -8.86 -12.04 -4.52
C THR A 96 -7.64 -11.15 -4.28
N MET A 97 -6.89 -11.37 -3.20
CA MET A 97 -5.83 -10.44 -2.79
C MET A 97 -4.74 -10.23 -3.85
N GLU A 98 -4.51 -11.20 -4.73
CA GLU A 98 -3.54 -11.10 -5.82
C GLU A 98 -4.17 -10.71 -7.17
N ASP A 99 -5.48 -10.69 -7.26
CA ASP A 99 -6.20 -10.25 -8.46
C ASP A 99 -6.45 -8.74 -8.41
N SER A 100 -5.68 -7.97 -9.16
CA SER A 100 -5.78 -6.50 -9.17
C SER A 100 -7.13 -5.98 -9.68
N ALA A 101 -7.88 -6.76 -10.46
CA ALA A 101 -9.20 -6.38 -10.95
C ALA A 101 -10.29 -6.62 -9.89
N ALA A 102 -10.27 -7.78 -9.22
CA ALA A 102 -11.28 -8.16 -8.24
C ALA A 102 -10.99 -7.61 -6.83
N ASN A 103 -9.71 -7.40 -6.48
CA ASN A 103 -9.30 -6.98 -5.14
C ASN A 103 -9.93 -5.65 -4.68
N GLY A 104 -10.13 -4.68 -5.58
CA GLY A 104 -10.63 -3.37 -5.22
C GLY A 104 -12.01 -3.38 -4.55
N GLU A 105 -12.97 -4.10 -5.13
CA GLU A 105 -14.32 -4.22 -4.56
C GLU A 105 -14.34 -5.12 -3.33
N ALA A 106 -13.56 -6.22 -3.33
CA ALA A 106 -13.42 -7.08 -2.17
C ALA A 106 -12.82 -6.33 -0.96
N THR A 107 -11.82 -5.48 -1.20
CA THR A 107 -11.21 -4.62 -0.17
C THR A 107 -12.22 -3.65 0.43
N LYS A 108 -13.00 -2.95 -0.39
CA LYS A 108 -14.04 -2.02 0.10
C LYS A 108 -15.06 -2.73 0.97
N ALA A 109 -15.56 -3.88 0.50
CA ALA A 109 -16.53 -4.68 1.24
C ALA A 109 -15.95 -5.19 2.56
N TYR A 110 -14.68 -5.61 2.56
CA TYR A 110 -14.00 -6.10 3.75
C TYR A 110 -13.76 -4.98 4.77
N ILE A 111 -13.29 -3.80 4.35
CA ILE A 111 -13.14 -2.63 5.24
C ILE A 111 -14.47 -2.27 5.88
N ALA A 112 -15.55 -2.18 5.11
CA ALA A 112 -16.87 -1.87 5.64
C ALA A 112 -17.35 -2.91 6.66
N ALA A 113 -17.09 -4.21 6.42
CA ALA A 113 -17.41 -5.28 7.35
C ALA A 113 -16.58 -5.22 8.63
N LEU A 114 -15.28 -4.87 8.54
CA LEU A 114 -14.41 -4.64 9.70
C LEU A 114 -14.90 -3.46 10.53
N GLU A 115 -15.15 -2.32 9.91
CA GLU A 115 -15.63 -1.10 10.59
C GLU A 115 -16.95 -1.34 11.30
N SER A 116 -17.88 -2.08 10.68
CA SER A 116 -19.18 -2.43 11.28
C SER A 116 -19.10 -3.52 12.36
N SER A 117 -18.01 -4.25 12.45
CA SER A 117 -17.81 -5.32 13.44
C SER A 117 -17.21 -4.86 14.76
N ILE A 118 -16.62 -3.66 14.80
CA ILE A 118 -16.01 -3.10 16.01
C ILE A 118 -17.10 -2.45 16.85
N CYS A 119 -17.37 -3.01 18.03
CA CYS A 119 -18.32 -2.44 18.96
C CYS A 119 -17.73 -1.24 19.72
N THR A 120 -18.50 -0.19 19.87
CA THR A 120 -18.19 0.91 20.78
C THR A 120 -18.57 0.56 22.23
N VAL A 121 -17.96 1.21 23.19
CA VAL A 121 -18.34 1.06 24.61
C VAL A 121 -19.79 1.48 24.83
N ASP A 122 -20.30 2.50 24.15
CA ASP A 122 -21.70 2.93 24.25
C ASP A 122 -22.68 1.85 23.74
N GLU A 123 -22.35 1.13 22.68
CA GLU A 123 -23.13 -0.02 22.19
C GLU A 123 -23.12 -1.18 23.19
N LEU A 124 -22.01 -1.44 23.86
CA LEU A 124 -21.93 -2.44 24.92
C LEU A 124 -22.81 -2.05 26.11
N LEU A 125 -22.80 -0.78 26.53
CA LEU A 125 -23.64 -0.24 27.60
C LEU A 125 -25.13 -0.25 27.24
N ALA A 126 -25.47 -0.09 25.98
CA ALA A 126 -26.86 -0.19 25.49
C ALA A 126 -27.35 -1.63 25.35
N ASN A 127 -26.48 -2.62 25.49
CA ASN A 127 -26.84 -4.04 25.31
C ASN A 127 -27.69 -4.54 26.48
N PRO A 128 -28.84 -5.23 26.23
CA PRO A 128 -29.72 -5.71 27.27
C PRO A 128 -29.17 -6.87 28.10
N LYS A 129 -28.10 -7.55 27.64
CA LYS A 129 -27.46 -8.62 28.37
C LYS A 129 -26.56 -8.04 29.48
N ALA A 130 -26.85 -8.40 30.73
CA ALA A 130 -26.16 -7.89 31.90
C ALA A 130 -24.63 -8.08 31.86
N GLU A 131 -24.18 -9.23 31.34
CA GLU A 131 -22.74 -9.54 31.20
C GLU A 131 -22.03 -8.60 30.21
N ILE A 132 -22.68 -8.27 29.09
CA ILE A 132 -22.14 -7.36 28.08
C ILE A 132 -22.14 -5.93 28.58
N HIS A 133 -23.23 -5.53 29.27
CA HIS A 133 -23.33 -4.22 29.93
C HIS A 133 -22.24 -4.04 30.99
N ALA A 134 -22.04 -5.00 31.88
CA ALA A 134 -21.00 -4.96 32.91
C ALA A 134 -19.59 -4.86 32.31
N PHE A 135 -19.34 -5.57 31.22
CA PHE A 135 -18.08 -5.43 30.48
C PHE A 135 -17.91 -4.03 29.88
N GLY A 136 -18.99 -3.43 29.36
CA GLY A 136 -18.99 -2.04 28.91
C GLY A 136 -18.68 -1.04 30.01
N GLU A 137 -19.22 -1.23 31.23
CA GLU A 137 -18.93 -0.41 32.40
C GLU A 137 -17.46 -0.51 32.83
N GLU A 138 -16.88 -1.71 32.80
CA GLU A 138 -15.46 -1.93 33.10
C GLU A 138 -14.55 -1.19 32.11
N LEU A 139 -14.86 -1.26 30.81
CA LEU A 139 -14.09 -0.56 29.77
C LEU A 139 -14.21 0.96 29.91
N LYS A 140 -15.41 1.47 30.19
CA LYS A 140 -15.64 2.89 30.45
C LYS A 140 -14.85 3.40 31.63
N ALA A 141 -14.80 2.62 32.70
CA ALA A 141 -14.01 2.97 33.89
C ALA A 141 -12.50 3.04 33.61
N LYS A 142 -12.01 2.30 32.59
CA LYS A 142 -10.64 2.32 32.10
C LYS A 142 -10.38 3.45 31.09
N GLY A 143 -11.41 4.22 30.70
CA GLY A 143 -11.30 5.28 29.70
C GLY A 143 -11.28 4.78 28.27
N GLU A 144 -11.66 3.54 28.01
CA GLU A 144 -11.72 2.97 26.66
C GLU A 144 -12.97 3.47 25.92
N THR A 145 -12.85 3.63 24.61
CA THR A 145 -13.97 4.03 23.74
C THR A 145 -14.47 2.88 22.86
N LEU A 146 -13.63 1.87 22.67
CA LEU A 146 -13.91 0.69 21.84
C LEU A 146 -13.85 -0.59 22.68
N CYS A 147 -14.57 -1.61 22.22
CA CYS A 147 -14.52 -2.94 22.79
C CYS A 147 -13.10 -3.52 22.71
N GLN A 148 -12.64 -4.12 23.80
CA GLN A 148 -11.30 -4.70 23.93
C GLN A 148 -11.30 -6.24 23.80
N CYS A 149 -12.38 -6.84 23.28
CA CYS A 149 -12.35 -8.27 22.98
C CYS A 149 -11.39 -8.60 21.84
N ASP A 150 -10.93 -9.82 21.77
CA ASP A 150 -9.94 -10.25 20.76
C ASP A 150 -10.38 -9.95 19.32
N ALA A 151 -11.69 -9.97 19.08
CA ALA A 151 -12.30 -9.60 17.82
C ALA A 151 -12.05 -8.18 17.41
N CYS A 152 -12.51 -7.29 18.26
CA CYS A 152 -12.42 -5.88 17.98
C CYS A 152 -10.95 -5.46 17.89
N LYS A 153 -10.07 -6.09 18.67
CA LYS A 153 -8.62 -5.86 18.57
C LYS A 153 -8.05 -6.30 17.22
N LEU A 154 -8.36 -7.51 16.78
CA LEU A 154 -7.92 -8.00 15.47
C LEU A 154 -8.48 -7.13 14.32
N ALA A 155 -9.77 -6.78 14.38
CA ALA A 155 -10.37 -5.92 13.38
C ALA A 155 -9.72 -4.52 13.35
N ALA A 156 -9.45 -3.95 14.52
CA ALA A 156 -8.77 -2.65 14.65
C ALA A 156 -7.32 -2.71 14.14
N GLU A 157 -6.60 -3.80 14.42
CA GLU A 157 -5.24 -4.01 13.93
C GLU A 157 -5.19 -4.11 12.40
N ILE A 158 -6.13 -4.82 11.79
CA ILE A 158 -6.25 -4.91 10.33
C ILE A 158 -6.59 -3.53 9.75
N LEU A 159 -7.50 -2.78 10.37
CA LEU A 159 -7.89 -1.45 9.92
C LEU A 159 -6.78 -0.40 10.07
N ALA A 160 -5.85 -0.58 10.99
CA ALA A 160 -4.71 0.31 11.15
C ALA A 160 -3.82 0.36 9.90
N ASP A 161 -3.76 -0.75 9.15
CA ASP A 161 -3.00 -0.89 7.91
C ASP A 161 -3.92 -1.08 6.68
N LYS A 162 -5.13 -0.53 6.73
CA LYS A 162 -6.17 -0.76 5.68
C LYS A 162 -5.75 -0.35 4.28
N GLU A 163 -4.84 0.60 4.12
CA GLU A 163 -4.30 1.00 2.82
C GLU A 163 -3.54 -0.13 2.12
N PHE A 164 -2.98 -1.09 2.86
CA PHE A 164 -2.30 -2.26 2.32
C PHE A 164 -3.24 -3.42 1.96
N LEU A 165 -4.51 -3.37 2.32
CA LEU A 165 -5.50 -4.33 1.86
C LEU A 165 -5.71 -4.26 0.34
N SER A 166 -5.59 -3.08 -0.24
CA SER A 166 -5.62 -2.89 -1.69
C SER A 166 -4.28 -3.27 -2.31
N LYS A 167 -4.30 -4.09 -3.36
CA LYS A 167 -3.07 -4.37 -4.13
C LYS A 167 -2.62 -3.09 -4.83
N LYS A 168 -1.39 -2.67 -4.55
CA LYS A 168 -0.74 -1.52 -5.21
C LYS A 168 0.25 -2.01 -6.24
N SER A 169 0.42 -1.27 -7.33
CA SER A 169 1.48 -1.51 -8.30
C SER A 169 2.75 -0.80 -7.87
N MET A 170 3.89 -1.49 -7.95
CA MET A 170 5.20 -0.90 -7.67
C MET A 170 5.85 -0.44 -8.96
N TRP A 171 6.32 0.81 -8.99
CA TRP A 171 6.96 1.44 -10.13
C TRP A 171 8.33 1.98 -9.76
N ILE A 172 9.30 1.76 -10.61
CA ILE A 172 10.67 2.23 -10.48
C ILE A 172 10.95 3.14 -11.66
N PHE A 173 11.12 4.43 -11.40
CA PHE A 173 11.31 5.46 -12.41
C PHE A 173 12.74 5.99 -12.39
N GLY A 174 13.34 6.15 -13.56
CA GLY A 174 14.65 6.79 -13.69
C GLY A 174 15.01 7.12 -15.13
N GLY A 175 16.12 7.82 -15.32
CA GLY A 175 16.64 8.19 -16.63
C GLY A 175 17.79 7.29 -17.08
N ASP A 176 18.44 7.68 -18.17
CA ASP A 176 19.49 6.93 -18.86
C ASP A 176 20.67 6.58 -17.96
N GLY A 177 21.21 7.57 -17.24
CA GLY A 177 22.37 7.36 -16.40
C GLY A 177 22.13 6.39 -15.27
N TRP A 178 20.91 6.37 -14.72
CA TRP A 178 20.51 5.35 -13.77
C TRP A 178 20.39 3.98 -14.42
N ALA A 179 19.60 3.86 -15.48
CA ALA A 179 19.23 2.57 -16.04
C ALA A 179 20.40 1.87 -16.77
N TYR A 180 21.23 2.63 -17.48
CA TYR A 180 22.24 2.05 -18.38
C TYR A 180 23.66 2.12 -17.83
N ASP A 181 23.89 2.91 -16.81
CA ASP A 181 25.23 3.13 -16.24
C ASP A 181 25.30 2.79 -14.76
N ILE A 182 25.08 3.77 -13.87
CA ILE A 182 25.37 3.62 -12.44
C ILE A 182 24.43 2.65 -11.72
N GLY A 183 23.16 2.62 -12.07
CA GLY A 183 22.14 1.74 -11.47
C GLY A 183 21.93 0.43 -12.20
N PHE A 184 22.70 0.15 -13.28
CA PHE A 184 22.47 -1.02 -14.14
C PHE A 184 22.53 -2.34 -13.37
N GLY A 185 23.50 -2.52 -12.47
CA GLY A 185 23.67 -3.76 -11.72
C GLY A 185 22.49 -4.07 -10.80
N GLY A 186 21.99 -3.06 -10.09
CA GLY A 186 20.77 -3.19 -9.28
C GLY A 186 19.54 -3.46 -10.12
N LEU A 187 19.39 -2.74 -11.23
CA LEU A 187 18.28 -2.92 -12.15
C LEU A 187 18.26 -4.33 -12.76
N ASP A 188 19.41 -4.84 -13.21
CA ASP A 188 19.54 -6.21 -13.72
C ASP A 188 19.13 -7.25 -12.67
N HIS A 189 19.59 -7.08 -11.43
CA HIS A 189 19.20 -7.95 -10.32
C HIS A 189 17.69 -7.92 -10.05
N VAL A 190 17.09 -6.74 -10.01
CA VAL A 190 15.65 -6.57 -9.78
C VAL A 190 14.84 -7.24 -10.88
N LEU A 191 15.21 -7.05 -12.15
CA LEU A 191 14.55 -7.70 -13.28
C LEU A 191 14.71 -9.23 -13.23
N ALA A 192 15.90 -9.70 -12.88
CA ALA A 192 16.18 -11.14 -12.75
C ALA A 192 15.44 -11.79 -11.56
N SER A 193 15.03 -11.01 -10.56
CA SER A 193 14.32 -11.51 -9.38
C SER A 193 12.91 -12.06 -9.68
N GLY A 194 12.31 -11.65 -10.81
CA GLY A 194 10.97 -12.06 -11.22
C GLY A 194 9.84 -11.48 -10.34
N ASN A 195 10.12 -10.48 -9.50
CA ASN A 195 9.10 -9.81 -8.70
C ASN A 195 8.19 -8.93 -9.56
N ASP A 196 6.94 -8.74 -9.12
CA ASP A 196 5.91 -7.94 -9.82
C ASP A 196 6.17 -6.43 -9.61
N VAL A 197 7.20 -5.93 -10.29
CA VAL A 197 7.58 -4.53 -10.32
C VAL A 197 7.59 -3.99 -11.74
N ASN A 198 7.22 -2.73 -11.91
CA ASN A 198 7.22 -2.05 -13.20
C ASN A 198 8.42 -1.11 -13.24
N VAL A 199 9.25 -1.25 -14.25
CA VAL A 199 10.38 -0.35 -14.51
C VAL A 199 10.03 0.59 -15.65
N PHE A 200 10.24 1.88 -15.44
CA PHE A 200 10.01 2.90 -16.45
C PHE A 200 11.24 3.79 -16.62
N VAL A 201 11.90 3.64 -17.75
CA VAL A 201 13.08 4.42 -18.11
C VAL A 201 12.68 5.59 -19.00
N PHE A 202 13.04 6.79 -18.59
CA PHE A 202 12.93 7.98 -19.41
C PHE A 202 14.19 8.09 -20.27
N ASP A 203 14.15 7.48 -21.42
CA ASP A 203 15.25 7.40 -22.36
C ASP A 203 15.34 8.69 -23.17
N THR A 204 16.30 9.53 -22.83
CA THR A 204 16.61 10.80 -23.51
C THR A 204 17.93 10.71 -24.28
N GLU A 205 18.57 9.53 -24.30
CA GLU A 205 19.85 9.23 -24.95
C GLU A 205 21.06 9.98 -24.35
N VAL A 206 20.84 10.73 -23.25
CA VAL A 206 21.87 11.55 -22.59
C VAL A 206 21.65 11.66 -21.08
N TYR A 207 22.71 12.07 -20.37
CA TYR A 207 22.60 12.52 -18.98
C TYR A 207 21.96 13.91 -18.92
N SER A 208 20.64 13.97 -18.80
CA SER A 208 19.90 15.24 -18.79
C SER A 208 20.23 16.10 -17.56
N ASN A 209 20.53 15.47 -16.42
CA ASN A 209 20.80 16.17 -15.15
C ASN A 209 22.11 16.97 -15.17
N THR A 210 23.14 16.49 -15.87
CA THR A 210 24.50 17.04 -15.82
C THR A 210 24.89 17.84 -17.06
N GLY A 211 23.97 18.01 -18.01
CA GLY A 211 24.17 18.85 -19.18
C GLY A 211 24.35 18.12 -20.51
N GLY A 212 23.81 16.93 -20.64
CA GLY A 212 23.71 16.21 -21.92
C GLY A 212 24.94 15.41 -22.29
N GLN A 213 25.68 14.89 -21.31
CA GLN A 213 26.77 13.96 -21.57
C GLN A 213 26.22 12.64 -22.15
N ALA A 214 27.04 11.95 -22.95
CA ALA A 214 26.71 10.63 -23.47
C ALA A 214 26.53 9.62 -22.33
N SER A 215 25.48 8.80 -22.44
CA SER A 215 25.27 7.60 -21.64
C SER A 215 25.56 6.36 -22.48
N LYS A 216 25.45 5.17 -21.91
CA LYS A 216 25.49 3.93 -22.71
C LYS A 216 24.28 3.76 -23.65
N ALA A 217 23.23 4.57 -23.48
CA ALA A 217 22.14 4.66 -24.45
C ALA A 217 22.49 5.51 -25.68
N SER A 218 23.51 6.38 -25.57
CA SER A 218 23.93 7.25 -26.69
C SER A 218 24.70 6.42 -27.72
N ASN A 219 24.34 6.53 -28.99
CA ASN A 219 25.08 5.92 -30.12
C ASN A 219 26.20 6.78 -30.63
#